data_57037ca5cbcad7e88a1acf213b1eecee
#
_entry.id   57037ca5cbcad7e88a1acf213b1eecee
#
_cell.length_a   1.000
_cell.length_b   1.000
_cell.length_c   1.000
_cell.angle_alpha   90.00
_cell.angle_beta   90.00
_cell.angle_gamma   90.00
#
_symmetry.space_group_name_H-M   'P 1'
#
loop_
_entity.id
_entity.type
_entity.pdbx_description
1 polymer ?
#
loop_
_entity_poly.entity_id
_entity_poly.type
_entity_poly.pdbx_seq_one_letter_code
_entity_poly.pdbx_strand_id
1 'polypeptide(L)'
;MLISYIVVILFGLALGSFLNVCIYRLPRHESIVTPRSHCPSCHHPIRWYDNIPLFSFLALEGRCRDCHVRISPLYPFVEAATAGLGVATLHRYGLTPEFVKYAALGMLLLVLIFTDLRERRIPHAVTGVGLSIGLLLSFVMPVDARPIGGLARLLGSYPEGTALSVLGSLGGALLGGGLFYGVGELFFWLGGRKKEYLGFGDVMLMFMVGTFLGPPLTLLTILLGSVLGTLIALPLELSGKFRHFQWPYGTYLGIAAIYASLGGDYLLNAYLRWANLG
;
A
#
# COMPACT_ATOMS: atom_id res chain seq x y z
N MET A 1 -19.47 18.73 7.27
CA MET A 1 -19.25 17.29 7.04
C MET A 1 -19.51 16.88 5.58
N LEU A 2 -20.72 17.11 5.00
CA LEU A 2 -21.01 16.70 3.60
C LEU A 2 -20.02 17.29 2.58
N ILE A 3 -19.68 18.58 2.71
CA ILE A 3 -18.73 19.26 1.82
C ILE A 3 -17.36 18.58 1.87
N SER A 4 -16.87 18.19 3.04
CA SER A 4 -15.57 17.51 3.19
C SER A 4 -15.54 16.17 2.46
N TYR A 5 -16.62 15.38 2.51
CA TYR A 5 -16.74 14.13 1.75
C TYR A 5 -16.74 14.38 0.25
N ILE A 6 -17.49 15.38 -0.24
CA ILE A 6 -17.51 15.73 -1.66
C ILE A 6 -16.11 16.12 -2.16
N VAL A 7 -15.41 16.99 -1.40
CA VAL A 7 -14.05 17.41 -1.76
C VAL A 7 -13.10 16.21 -1.78
N VAL A 8 -13.15 15.34 -0.78
CA VAL A 8 -12.29 14.13 -0.72
C VAL A 8 -12.58 13.16 -1.86
N ILE A 9 -13.86 12.99 -2.24
CA ILE A 9 -14.23 12.15 -3.39
C ILE A 9 -13.64 12.73 -4.68
N LEU A 10 -13.89 14.01 -4.96
CA LEU A 10 -13.42 14.65 -6.20
C LEU A 10 -11.89 14.63 -6.29
N PHE A 11 -11.21 14.95 -5.19
CA PHE A 11 -9.76 14.93 -5.12
C PHE A 11 -9.20 13.50 -5.23
N GLY A 12 -9.85 12.54 -4.56
CA GLY A 12 -9.51 11.12 -4.64
C GLY A 12 -9.65 10.56 -6.05
N LEU A 13 -10.71 10.92 -6.78
CA LEU A 13 -10.89 10.55 -8.19
C LEU A 13 -9.78 11.13 -9.07
N ALA A 14 -9.44 12.41 -8.89
CA ALA A 14 -8.37 13.07 -9.66
C ALA A 14 -7.00 12.42 -9.36
N LEU A 15 -6.69 12.16 -8.10
CA LEU A 15 -5.48 11.43 -7.71
C LEU A 15 -5.49 10.00 -8.27
N GLY A 16 -6.61 9.29 -8.23
CA GLY A 16 -6.75 7.95 -8.80
C GLY A 16 -6.42 7.91 -10.30
N SER A 17 -6.84 8.93 -11.05
CA SER A 17 -6.44 9.07 -12.46
C SER A 17 -4.93 9.21 -12.63
N PHE A 18 -4.26 9.96 -11.74
CA PHE A 18 -2.80 10.04 -11.71
C PHE A 18 -2.14 8.72 -11.27
N LEU A 19 -2.72 8.02 -10.28
CA LEU A 19 -2.20 6.70 -9.88
C LEU A 19 -2.24 5.69 -11.04
N ASN A 20 -3.22 5.75 -11.94
CA ASN A 20 -3.24 4.93 -13.14
C ASN A 20 -1.99 5.17 -14.02
N VAL A 21 -1.52 6.42 -14.14
CA VAL A 21 -0.27 6.71 -14.85
C VAL A 21 0.92 6.10 -14.13
N CYS A 22 0.98 6.19 -12.80
CA CYS A 22 2.03 5.58 -12.00
C CYS A 22 2.05 4.05 -12.15
N ILE A 23 0.89 3.39 -12.05
CA ILE A 23 0.72 1.93 -12.19
C ILE A 23 1.20 1.43 -13.55
N TYR A 24 0.95 2.21 -14.61
CA TYR A 24 1.35 1.83 -15.97
C TYR A 24 2.84 2.09 -16.23
N ARG A 25 3.36 3.26 -15.83
CA ARG A 25 4.68 3.75 -16.24
C ARG A 25 5.83 3.33 -15.34
N LEU A 26 5.62 3.33 -14.00
CA LEU A 26 6.72 3.06 -13.07
C LEU A 26 7.36 1.68 -13.24
N PRO A 27 6.62 0.57 -13.45
CA PRO A 27 7.24 -0.73 -13.69
C PRO A 27 8.04 -0.80 -14.99
N ARG A 28 7.75 0.12 -15.95
CA ARG A 28 8.43 0.23 -17.26
C ARG A 28 9.57 1.21 -17.27
N HIS A 29 9.86 1.83 -16.11
CA HIS A 29 10.86 2.91 -15.99
C HIS A 29 10.57 4.12 -16.89
N GLU A 30 9.29 4.37 -17.21
CA GLU A 30 8.85 5.50 -18.01
C GLU A 30 8.60 6.73 -17.12
N SER A 31 8.78 7.93 -17.68
CA SER A 31 8.50 9.19 -16.99
C SER A 31 6.99 9.34 -16.71
N ILE A 32 6.65 9.67 -15.46
CA ILE A 32 5.27 9.95 -15.05
C ILE A 32 4.80 11.35 -15.45
N VAL A 33 5.71 12.20 -15.93
CA VAL A 33 5.43 13.61 -16.29
C VAL A 33 5.24 13.76 -17.80
N THR A 34 6.13 13.16 -18.61
CA THR A 34 6.14 13.27 -20.07
C THR A 34 6.26 11.89 -20.72
N PRO A 35 5.63 11.67 -21.88
CA PRO A 35 4.65 12.52 -22.59
C PRO A 35 3.29 12.59 -21.89
N ARG A 36 2.38 13.44 -22.40
CA ARG A 36 0.98 13.45 -21.94
C ARG A 36 0.30 12.08 -22.14
N SER A 37 -0.78 11.83 -21.42
CA SER A 37 -1.59 10.62 -21.59
C SER A 37 -2.09 10.49 -23.02
N HIS A 38 -1.93 9.32 -23.60
CA HIS A 38 -2.31 8.99 -24.97
C HIS A 38 -2.92 7.59 -25.03
N CYS A 39 -3.70 7.33 -26.06
CA CYS A 39 -4.25 6.02 -26.30
C CYS A 39 -3.12 5.04 -26.70
N PRO A 40 -3.00 3.86 -26.06
CA PRO A 40 -1.93 2.91 -26.37
C PRO A 40 -2.05 2.30 -27.77
N SER A 41 -3.24 2.36 -28.40
CA SER A 41 -3.47 1.77 -29.73
C SER A 41 -3.29 2.74 -30.89
N CYS A 42 -3.85 3.97 -30.78
CA CYS A 42 -3.76 4.95 -31.86
C CYS A 42 -2.78 6.08 -31.59
N HIS A 43 -2.16 6.09 -30.41
CA HIS A 43 -1.21 7.12 -29.94
C HIS A 43 -1.75 8.56 -29.93
N HIS A 44 -3.05 8.77 -30.18
CA HIS A 44 -3.67 10.08 -30.05
C HIS A 44 -3.62 10.57 -28.59
N PRO A 45 -3.25 11.83 -28.35
CA PRO A 45 -3.23 12.41 -27.00
C PRO A 45 -4.66 12.50 -26.46
N ILE A 46 -4.85 12.08 -25.20
CA ILE A 46 -6.14 12.15 -24.52
C ILE A 46 -6.44 13.61 -24.22
N ARG A 47 -7.61 14.09 -24.63
CA ARG A 47 -8.09 15.43 -24.37
C ARG A 47 -8.38 15.61 -22.88
N TRP A 48 -8.24 16.79 -22.33
CA TRP A 48 -8.41 17.03 -20.89
C TRP A 48 -9.82 16.60 -20.37
N TYR A 49 -10.87 16.81 -21.16
CA TYR A 49 -12.23 16.42 -20.81
C TYR A 49 -12.48 14.92 -20.97
N ASP A 50 -11.67 14.20 -21.73
CA ASP A 50 -11.71 12.74 -21.82
C ASP A 50 -10.89 12.08 -20.68
N ASN A 51 -10.27 12.88 -19.82
CA ASN A 51 -9.54 12.44 -18.64
C ASN A 51 -10.27 12.78 -17.33
N ILE A 52 -11.56 13.18 -17.40
CA ILE A 52 -12.39 13.38 -16.19
C ILE A 52 -12.69 12.01 -15.59
N PRO A 53 -12.24 11.73 -14.35
CA PRO A 53 -12.32 10.40 -13.78
C PRO A 53 -13.76 9.88 -13.70
N LEU A 54 -13.95 8.60 -13.96
CA LEU A 54 -15.23 7.88 -14.06
C LEU A 54 -16.15 8.42 -15.14
N PHE A 55 -16.36 9.72 -15.18
CA PHE A 55 -17.33 10.36 -16.10
C PHE A 55 -16.96 10.10 -17.55
N SER A 56 -15.69 10.32 -17.93
CA SER A 56 -15.26 10.11 -19.33
C SER A 56 -15.35 8.65 -19.74
N PHE A 57 -15.05 7.72 -18.83
CA PHE A 57 -15.19 6.29 -19.11
C PHE A 57 -16.65 5.91 -19.40
N LEU A 58 -17.60 6.44 -18.62
CA LEU A 58 -19.03 6.19 -18.83
C LEU A 58 -19.52 6.88 -20.10
N ALA A 59 -19.17 8.15 -20.33
CA ALA A 59 -19.60 8.92 -21.49
C ALA A 59 -19.05 8.37 -22.83
N LEU A 60 -17.89 7.71 -22.79
CA LEU A 60 -17.26 7.06 -23.94
C LEU A 60 -17.57 5.55 -24.02
N GLU A 61 -18.47 5.04 -23.20
CA GLU A 61 -18.85 3.63 -23.13
C GLU A 61 -17.62 2.69 -23.00
N GLY A 62 -16.61 3.14 -22.26
CA GLY A 62 -15.35 2.40 -22.07
C GLY A 62 -14.51 2.26 -23.34
N ARG A 63 -14.59 3.18 -24.30
CA ARG A 63 -13.88 3.15 -25.58
C ARG A 63 -13.09 4.42 -25.83
N CYS A 64 -12.02 4.30 -26.60
CA CYS A 64 -11.27 5.47 -27.08
C CYS A 64 -12.15 6.29 -28.03
N ARG A 65 -12.13 7.62 -27.91
CA ARG A 65 -12.91 8.52 -28.77
C ARG A 65 -12.52 8.41 -30.24
N ASP A 66 -11.23 8.20 -30.53
CA ASP A 66 -10.69 8.26 -31.90
C ASP A 66 -10.68 6.90 -32.60
N CYS A 67 -10.21 5.84 -31.91
CA CYS A 67 -10.07 4.50 -32.54
C CYS A 67 -11.04 3.45 -32.00
N HIS A 68 -11.91 3.81 -31.07
CA HIS A 68 -12.94 2.95 -30.45
C HIS A 68 -12.41 1.66 -29.80
N VAL A 69 -11.10 1.53 -29.58
CA VAL A 69 -10.53 0.41 -28.80
C VAL A 69 -11.05 0.45 -27.37
N ARG A 70 -11.28 -0.70 -26.76
CA ARG A 70 -11.77 -0.81 -25.40
C ARG A 70 -10.73 -0.32 -24.39
N ILE A 71 -11.15 0.54 -23.46
CA ILE A 71 -10.38 0.99 -22.32
C ILE A 71 -10.54 -0.06 -21.20
N SER A 72 -9.45 -0.41 -20.54
CA SER A 72 -9.49 -1.38 -19.44
C SER A 72 -10.36 -0.86 -18.28
N PRO A 73 -11.27 -1.68 -17.72
CA PRO A 73 -12.06 -1.31 -16.55
C PRO A 73 -11.24 -1.07 -15.28
N LEU A 74 -9.96 -1.42 -15.32
CA LEU A 74 -9.04 -1.14 -14.21
C LEU A 74 -8.87 0.36 -13.97
N TYR A 75 -8.94 1.19 -15.03
CA TYR A 75 -8.80 2.65 -14.90
C TYR A 75 -9.88 3.25 -13.99
N PRO A 76 -11.17 3.12 -14.29
CA PRO A 76 -12.22 3.63 -13.41
C PRO A 76 -12.24 2.91 -12.05
N PHE A 77 -11.80 1.66 -11.97
CA PHE A 77 -11.73 0.94 -10.70
C PHE A 77 -10.67 1.55 -9.76
N VAL A 78 -9.47 1.88 -10.25
CA VAL A 78 -8.43 2.55 -9.45
C VAL A 78 -8.91 3.93 -8.99
N GLU A 79 -9.58 4.69 -9.87
CA GLU A 79 -10.14 6.00 -9.53
C GLU A 79 -11.17 5.88 -8.39
N ALA A 80 -12.12 4.96 -8.51
CA ALA A 80 -13.13 4.69 -7.48
C ALA A 80 -12.50 4.17 -6.17
N ALA A 81 -11.53 3.27 -6.26
CA ALA A 81 -10.82 2.72 -5.10
C ALA A 81 -10.06 3.82 -4.34
N THR A 82 -9.42 4.74 -5.06
CA THR A 82 -8.69 5.87 -4.45
C THR A 82 -9.67 6.83 -3.74
N ALA A 83 -10.79 7.15 -4.38
CA ALA A 83 -11.83 7.97 -3.76
C ALA A 83 -12.45 7.27 -2.53
N GLY A 84 -12.77 5.98 -2.64
CA GLY A 84 -13.31 5.17 -1.55
C GLY A 84 -12.36 5.07 -0.36
N LEU A 85 -11.06 4.90 -0.62
CA LEU A 85 -10.04 4.92 0.41
C LEU A 85 -9.96 6.28 1.11
N GLY A 86 -10.02 7.39 0.35
CA GLY A 86 -10.06 8.73 0.90
C GLY A 86 -11.28 8.93 1.82
N VAL A 87 -12.45 8.45 1.40
CA VAL A 87 -13.69 8.49 2.21
C VAL A 87 -13.55 7.65 3.47
N ALA A 88 -13.02 6.43 3.38
CA ALA A 88 -12.82 5.55 4.53
C ALA A 88 -11.85 6.17 5.55
N THR A 89 -10.75 6.76 5.07
CA THR A 89 -9.77 7.44 5.90
C THR A 89 -10.35 8.70 6.55
N LEU A 90 -11.14 9.50 5.80
CA LEU A 90 -11.83 10.67 6.34
C LEU A 90 -12.86 10.27 7.41
N HIS A 91 -13.60 9.19 7.17
CA HIS A 91 -14.58 8.68 8.14
C HIS A 91 -13.90 8.22 9.44
N ARG A 92 -12.73 7.60 9.33
CA ARG A 92 -11.99 7.05 10.46
C ARG A 92 -11.28 8.11 11.29
N TYR A 93 -10.65 9.08 10.65
CA TYR A 93 -9.76 10.05 11.29
C TYR A 93 -10.28 11.49 11.28
N GLY A 94 -11.34 11.79 10.54
CA GLY A 94 -11.74 13.18 10.31
C GLY A 94 -10.69 13.95 9.49
N LEU A 95 -10.77 15.28 9.52
CA LEU A 95 -9.77 16.17 8.90
C LEU A 95 -8.63 16.46 9.89
N THR A 96 -7.84 15.45 10.17
CA THR A 96 -6.68 15.50 11.07
C THR A 96 -5.38 15.22 10.29
N PRO A 97 -4.21 15.45 10.89
CA PRO A 97 -2.95 15.05 10.28
C PRO A 97 -2.88 13.55 9.97
N GLU A 98 -3.49 12.70 10.80
CA GLU A 98 -3.57 11.25 10.59
C GLU A 98 -4.31 10.89 9.31
N PHE A 99 -5.33 11.67 8.93
CA PHE A 99 -6.01 11.52 7.65
C PHE A 99 -5.01 11.64 6.49
N VAL A 100 -4.17 12.68 6.50
CA VAL A 100 -3.17 12.89 5.44
C VAL A 100 -2.15 11.75 5.42
N LYS A 101 -1.67 11.34 6.59
CA LYS A 101 -0.71 10.24 6.73
C LYS A 101 -1.23 8.94 6.14
N TYR A 102 -2.42 8.52 6.54
CA TYR A 102 -2.97 7.22 6.12
C TYR A 102 -3.57 7.26 4.72
N ALA A 103 -4.06 8.41 4.25
CA ALA A 103 -4.43 8.59 2.84
C ALA A 103 -3.21 8.49 1.93
N ALA A 104 -2.07 9.10 2.30
CA ALA A 104 -0.82 8.98 1.56
C ALA A 104 -0.33 7.52 1.51
N LEU A 105 -0.29 6.83 2.66
CA LEU A 105 0.05 5.40 2.73
C LEU A 105 -0.85 4.59 1.79
N GLY A 106 -2.15 4.79 1.88
CA GLY A 106 -3.11 4.04 1.08
C GLY A 106 -2.96 4.26 -0.42
N MET A 107 -2.67 5.50 -0.87
CA MET A 107 -2.38 5.78 -2.29
C MET A 107 -1.11 5.06 -2.77
N LEU A 108 -0.04 5.08 -1.97
CA LEU A 108 1.19 4.32 -2.27
C LEU A 108 0.90 2.82 -2.36
N LEU A 109 0.13 2.29 -1.41
CA LEU A 109 -0.26 0.87 -1.40
C LEU A 109 -1.13 0.51 -2.60
N LEU A 110 -2.08 1.37 -3.03
CA LEU A 110 -2.86 1.12 -4.24
C LEU A 110 -1.95 1.00 -5.48
N VAL A 111 -0.96 1.89 -5.65
CA VAL A 111 0.01 1.74 -6.74
C VAL A 111 0.71 0.40 -6.67
N LEU A 112 1.22 0.01 -5.49
CA LEU A 112 1.96 -1.24 -5.31
C LEU A 112 1.08 -2.48 -5.52
N ILE A 113 -0.16 -2.48 -5.00
CA ILE A 113 -1.13 -3.55 -5.20
C ILE A 113 -1.39 -3.77 -6.70
N PHE A 114 -1.68 -2.72 -7.45
CA PHE A 114 -2.01 -2.87 -8.87
C PHE A 114 -0.80 -3.14 -9.75
N THR A 115 0.38 -2.66 -9.40
CA THR A 115 1.61 -3.04 -10.12
C THR A 115 1.98 -4.49 -9.86
N ASP A 116 1.84 -4.97 -8.63
CA ASP A 116 2.11 -6.37 -8.28
C ASP A 116 1.10 -7.33 -8.92
N LEU A 117 -0.19 -6.98 -8.90
CA LEU A 117 -1.24 -7.77 -9.57
C LEU A 117 -1.03 -7.91 -11.08
N ARG A 118 -0.54 -6.86 -11.75
CA ARG A 118 -0.40 -6.84 -13.22
C ARG A 118 0.93 -7.37 -13.70
N GLU A 119 2.01 -6.96 -13.06
CA GLU A 119 3.37 -7.16 -13.55
C GLU A 119 4.24 -7.95 -12.58
N ARG A 120 3.70 -8.26 -11.39
CA ARG A 120 4.42 -8.96 -10.31
C ARG A 120 5.73 -8.26 -9.98
N ARG A 121 5.69 -6.95 -9.98
CA ARG A 121 6.81 -6.06 -9.69
C ARG A 121 6.39 -4.97 -8.73
N ILE A 122 7.23 -4.75 -7.73
CA ILE A 122 7.08 -3.66 -6.76
C ILE A 122 8.10 -2.58 -7.13
N PRO A 123 7.67 -1.41 -7.66
CA PRO A 123 8.58 -0.36 -8.05
C PRO A 123 9.30 0.25 -6.83
N HIS A 124 10.64 0.13 -6.78
CA HIS A 124 11.45 0.66 -5.67
C HIS A 124 11.34 2.19 -5.52
N ALA A 125 11.04 2.90 -6.61
CA ALA A 125 10.78 4.34 -6.54
C ALA A 125 9.59 4.66 -5.63
N VAL A 126 8.51 3.86 -5.66
CA VAL A 126 7.32 4.06 -4.81
C VAL A 126 7.63 3.71 -3.35
N THR A 127 8.26 2.56 -3.11
CA THR A 127 8.61 2.14 -1.75
C THR A 127 9.64 3.04 -1.11
N GLY A 128 10.64 3.52 -1.87
CA GLY A 128 11.65 4.46 -1.38
C GLY A 128 11.08 5.84 -1.03
N VAL A 129 10.24 6.39 -1.91
CA VAL A 129 9.51 7.65 -1.63
C VAL A 129 8.60 7.48 -0.42
N GLY A 130 7.85 6.38 -0.36
CA GLY A 130 6.95 6.11 0.75
C GLY A 130 7.69 5.95 2.09
N LEU A 131 8.81 5.23 2.11
CA LEU A 131 9.67 5.10 3.29
C LEU A 131 10.14 6.48 3.79
N SER A 132 10.59 7.34 2.87
CA SER A 132 11.01 8.70 3.19
C SER A 132 9.86 9.54 3.76
N ILE A 133 8.68 9.47 3.15
CA ILE A 133 7.48 10.16 3.63
C ILE A 133 7.09 9.66 5.03
N GLY A 134 7.06 8.34 5.27
CA GLY A 134 6.72 7.76 6.56
C GLY A 134 7.67 8.21 7.67
N LEU A 135 8.98 8.20 7.40
CA LEU A 135 9.99 8.71 8.34
C LEU A 135 9.83 10.20 8.61
N LEU A 136 9.65 11.03 7.57
CA LEU A 136 9.45 12.47 7.75
C LEU A 136 8.18 12.78 8.54
N LEU A 137 7.09 12.08 8.28
CA LEU A 137 5.84 12.27 9.01
C LEU A 137 5.96 11.85 10.48
N SER A 138 6.85 10.92 10.83
CA SER A 138 7.07 10.51 12.23
C SER A 138 7.63 11.61 13.12
N PHE A 139 8.21 12.68 12.55
CA PHE A 139 8.65 13.85 13.32
C PHE A 139 7.49 14.75 13.76
N VAL A 140 6.36 14.71 13.08
CA VAL A 140 5.20 15.59 13.35
C VAL A 140 3.94 14.83 13.75
N MET A 141 3.88 13.52 13.47
CA MET A 141 2.71 12.69 13.72
C MET A 141 3.09 11.45 14.53
N PRO A 142 2.27 11.05 15.52
CA PRO A 142 2.59 9.91 16.36
C PRO A 142 2.59 8.61 15.56
N VAL A 143 3.56 7.74 15.87
CA VAL A 143 3.65 6.36 15.40
C VAL A 143 3.64 5.44 16.61
N ASP A 144 2.90 4.35 16.56
CA ASP A 144 2.81 3.39 17.65
C ASP A 144 4.17 2.73 17.93
N ALA A 145 4.69 2.97 19.11
CA ALA A 145 5.98 2.47 19.54
C ALA A 145 5.89 1.64 20.82
N ARG A 146 4.71 1.13 21.18
CA ARG A 146 4.46 0.45 22.46
C ARG A 146 5.53 -0.57 22.87
N PRO A 147 5.96 -1.52 22.02
CA PRO A 147 7.00 -2.48 22.41
C PRO A 147 8.36 -1.82 22.67
N ILE A 148 8.71 -0.83 21.83
CA ILE A 148 10.01 -0.12 21.92
C ILE A 148 10.03 0.78 23.14
N GLY A 149 8.92 1.48 23.42
CA GLY A 149 8.77 2.30 24.62
C GLY A 149 8.90 1.47 25.89
N GLY A 150 8.34 0.26 25.92
CA GLY A 150 8.50 -0.70 27.02
C GLY A 150 9.96 -1.11 27.22
N LEU A 151 10.65 -1.51 26.16
CA LEU A 151 12.06 -1.90 26.18
C LEU A 151 12.95 -0.71 26.59
N ALA A 152 12.71 0.48 26.06
CA ALA A 152 13.47 1.67 26.40
C ALA A 152 13.37 2.02 27.90
N ARG A 153 12.18 1.88 28.50
CA ARG A 153 11.96 2.07 29.93
C ARG A 153 12.74 1.05 30.77
N LEU A 154 12.78 -0.22 30.33
CA LEU A 154 13.58 -1.25 31.02
C LEU A 154 15.09 -0.95 30.98
N LEU A 155 15.55 -0.24 29.95
CA LEU A 155 16.94 0.21 29.80
C LEU A 155 17.20 1.57 30.47
N GLY A 156 16.24 2.10 31.24
CA GLY A 156 16.36 3.38 31.95
C GLY A 156 16.25 4.62 31.06
N SER A 157 15.76 4.44 29.81
CA SER A 157 15.48 5.55 28.89
C SER A 157 13.99 5.84 28.83
N TYR A 158 13.62 7.13 28.81
CA TYR A 158 12.23 7.60 28.77
C TYR A 158 12.00 8.48 27.55
N PRO A 159 12.04 7.92 26.32
CA PRO A 159 11.77 8.71 25.13
C PRO A 159 10.29 9.11 25.11
N GLU A 160 10.02 10.38 24.84
CA GLU A 160 8.68 10.93 24.77
C GLU A 160 8.46 11.71 23.47
N GLY A 161 7.19 11.95 23.13
CA GLY A 161 6.82 12.78 22.00
C GLY A 161 7.44 12.33 20.67
N THR A 162 8.11 13.24 19.99
CA THR A 162 8.71 13.03 18.67
C THR A 162 9.77 11.92 18.66
N ALA A 163 10.61 11.83 19.70
CA ALA A 163 11.66 10.81 19.76
C ALA A 163 11.04 9.40 19.81
N LEU A 164 9.99 9.19 20.59
CA LEU A 164 9.29 7.92 20.65
C LEU A 164 8.60 7.58 19.32
N SER A 165 8.02 8.57 18.65
CA SER A 165 7.40 8.40 17.33
C SER A 165 8.42 7.98 16.27
N VAL A 166 9.57 8.63 16.20
CA VAL A 166 10.66 8.28 15.27
C VAL A 166 11.19 6.87 15.58
N LEU A 167 11.39 6.53 16.85
CA LEU A 167 11.79 5.18 17.24
C LEU A 167 10.73 4.13 16.85
N GLY A 168 9.44 4.48 16.98
CA GLY A 168 8.34 3.64 16.50
C GLY A 168 8.39 3.41 14.99
N SER A 169 8.61 4.48 14.23
CA SER A 169 8.74 4.41 12.77
C SER A 169 9.93 3.55 12.34
N LEU A 170 11.11 3.80 12.90
CA LEU A 170 12.31 3.02 12.62
C LEU A 170 12.17 1.56 13.07
N GLY A 171 11.63 1.34 14.25
CA GLY A 171 11.39 -0.01 14.78
C GLY A 171 10.38 -0.80 13.94
N GLY A 172 9.31 -0.14 13.48
CA GLY A 172 8.36 -0.73 12.55
C GLY A 172 9.00 -1.12 11.23
N ALA A 173 9.81 -0.21 10.66
CA ALA A 173 10.55 -0.48 9.43
C ALA A 173 11.50 -1.66 9.59
N LEU A 174 12.36 -1.63 10.61
CA LEU A 174 13.33 -2.70 10.88
C LEU A 174 12.64 -4.04 11.18
N LEU A 175 11.53 -4.03 11.90
CA LEU A 175 10.77 -5.23 12.18
C LEU A 175 10.12 -5.78 10.90
N GLY A 176 9.42 -4.95 10.12
CA GLY A 176 8.75 -5.37 8.90
C GLY A 176 9.74 -5.83 7.84
N GLY A 177 10.61 -4.94 7.39
CA GLY A 177 11.60 -5.24 6.35
C GLY A 177 12.67 -6.20 6.82
N GLY A 178 13.16 -6.07 8.05
CA GLY A 178 14.19 -6.95 8.62
C GLY A 178 13.71 -8.38 8.81
N LEU A 179 12.46 -8.59 9.26
CA LEU A 179 11.88 -9.93 9.38
C LEU A 179 11.79 -10.59 7.99
N PHE A 180 11.29 -9.86 6.99
CA PHE A 180 11.17 -10.36 5.62
C PHE A 180 12.54 -10.67 5.02
N TYR A 181 13.52 -9.77 5.19
CA TYR A 181 14.88 -10.00 4.74
C TYR A 181 15.50 -11.24 5.43
N GLY A 182 15.37 -11.31 6.75
CA GLY A 182 15.93 -12.44 7.54
C GLY A 182 15.29 -13.79 7.16
N VAL A 183 13.96 -13.82 6.97
CA VAL A 183 13.25 -15.03 6.50
C VAL A 183 13.72 -15.38 5.08
N GLY A 184 13.83 -14.42 4.19
CA GLY A 184 14.32 -14.61 2.81
C GLY A 184 15.74 -15.21 2.80
N GLU A 185 16.65 -14.64 3.58
CA GLU A 185 18.03 -15.16 3.74
C GLU A 185 18.06 -16.57 4.33
N LEU A 186 17.27 -16.83 5.36
CA LEU A 186 17.19 -18.15 5.99
C LEU A 186 16.78 -19.22 4.96
N PHE A 187 15.73 -18.97 4.19
CA PHE A 187 15.27 -19.90 3.15
C PHE A 187 16.27 -20.03 2.00
N PHE A 188 16.97 -18.96 1.63
CA PHE A 188 18.05 -19.02 0.66
C PHE A 188 19.20 -19.94 1.11
N TRP A 189 19.60 -19.84 2.39
CA TRP A 189 20.62 -20.72 2.96
C TRP A 189 20.15 -22.17 3.07
N LEU A 190 18.95 -22.41 3.58
CA LEU A 190 18.36 -23.76 3.72
C LEU A 190 18.12 -24.42 2.36
N GLY A 191 17.75 -23.65 1.33
CA GLY A 191 17.50 -24.11 -0.04
C GLY A 191 18.77 -24.35 -0.87
N GLY A 192 19.97 -24.28 -0.27
CA GLY A 192 21.24 -24.52 -0.93
C GLY A 192 21.63 -23.43 -1.94
N ARG A 193 21.21 -22.18 -1.71
CA ARG A 193 21.55 -20.97 -2.50
C ARG A 193 21.08 -21.01 -3.98
N LYS A 194 20.05 -21.80 -4.27
CA LYS A 194 19.60 -22.02 -5.66
C LYS A 194 18.36 -21.22 -6.08
N LYS A 195 17.59 -20.65 -5.14
CA LYS A 195 16.37 -19.90 -5.43
C LYS A 195 16.17 -18.76 -4.41
N GLU A 196 15.84 -17.59 -4.89
CA GLU A 196 15.24 -16.53 -4.08
C GLU A 196 13.78 -16.89 -3.82
N TYR A 197 13.42 -17.09 -2.55
CA TYR A 197 12.07 -17.46 -2.14
C TYR A 197 11.19 -16.26 -1.84
N LEU A 198 11.80 -15.12 -1.51
CA LEU A 198 11.11 -13.88 -1.20
C LEU A 198 11.59 -12.75 -2.10
N GLY A 199 10.67 -12.03 -2.73
CA GLY A 199 11.01 -10.90 -3.58
C GLY A 199 11.56 -9.72 -2.76
N PHE A 200 12.68 -9.14 -3.17
CA PHE A 200 13.23 -7.94 -2.53
C PHE A 200 12.23 -6.77 -2.52
N GLY A 201 11.29 -6.75 -3.47
CA GLY A 201 10.19 -5.80 -3.49
C GLY A 201 9.28 -5.88 -2.25
N ASP A 202 8.96 -7.10 -1.77
CA ASP A 202 8.15 -7.30 -0.56
C ASP A 202 8.89 -6.82 0.70
N VAL A 203 10.21 -7.02 0.75
CA VAL A 203 11.06 -6.48 1.82
C VAL A 203 10.96 -4.96 1.87
N MET A 204 11.13 -4.29 0.73
CA MET A 204 11.05 -2.82 0.63
C MET A 204 9.65 -2.29 0.93
N LEU A 205 8.60 -3.02 0.51
CA LEU A 205 7.22 -2.71 0.87
C LEU A 205 7.03 -2.74 2.38
N MET A 206 7.55 -3.77 3.06
CA MET A 206 7.39 -3.91 4.51
C MET A 206 8.25 -2.92 5.31
N PHE A 207 9.41 -2.51 4.79
CA PHE A 207 10.15 -1.35 5.34
C PHE A 207 9.27 -0.09 5.29
N MET A 208 8.67 0.21 4.14
CA MET A 208 7.79 1.36 3.97
C MET A 208 6.58 1.29 4.90
N VAL A 209 5.83 0.18 4.90
CA VAL A 209 4.65 0.00 5.76
C VAL A 209 5.00 0.21 7.22
N GLY A 210 6.14 -0.32 7.66
CA GLY A 210 6.61 -0.20 9.04
C GLY A 210 6.85 1.24 9.49
N THR A 211 7.33 2.13 8.59
CA THR A 211 7.53 3.56 8.94
C THR A 211 6.23 4.30 9.24
N PHE A 212 5.12 3.89 8.63
CA PHE A 212 3.80 4.51 8.86
C PHE A 212 3.07 3.92 10.05
N LEU A 213 3.13 2.60 10.21
CA LEU A 213 2.28 1.86 11.14
C LEU A 213 2.95 1.58 12.50
N GLY A 214 4.29 1.57 12.55
CA GLY A 214 5.02 1.14 13.73
C GLY A 214 4.96 -0.38 13.96
N PRO A 215 5.68 -0.91 14.98
CA PRO A 215 5.87 -2.34 15.16
C PRO A 215 4.58 -3.16 15.32
N PRO A 216 3.58 -2.77 16.16
CA PRO A 216 2.43 -3.62 16.41
C PRO A 216 1.56 -3.83 15.17
N LEU A 217 1.23 -2.74 14.45
CA LEU A 217 0.39 -2.83 13.26
C LEU A 217 1.13 -3.42 12.07
N THR A 218 2.46 -3.32 12.04
CA THR A 218 3.30 -4.01 11.04
C THR A 218 3.24 -5.52 11.22
N LEU A 219 3.35 -6.02 12.46
CA LEU A 219 3.16 -7.45 12.76
C LEU A 219 1.76 -7.93 12.39
N LEU A 220 0.75 -7.14 12.71
CA LEU A 220 -0.63 -7.42 12.32
C LEU A 220 -0.77 -7.49 10.79
N THR A 221 -0.14 -6.57 10.07
CA THR A 221 -0.12 -6.57 8.59
C THR A 221 0.48 -7.86 8.04
N ILE A 222 1.61 -8.30 8.58
CA ILE A 222 2.28 -9.54 8.16
C ILE A 222 1.36 -10.75 8.41
N LEU A 223 0.77 -10.83 9.61
CA LEU A 223 -0.14 -11.90 9.96
C LEU A 223 -1.35 -11.96 9.01
N LEU A 224 -2.05 -10.83 8.85
CA LEU A 224 -3.25 -10.75 8.00
C LEU A 224 -2.92 -11.00 6.52
N GLY A 225 -1.82 -10.44 6.01
CA GLY A 225 -1.36 -10.65 4.64
C GLY A 225 -1.01 -12.11 4.37
N SER A 226 -0.34 -12.77 5.30
CA SER A 226 0.00 -14.20 5.21
C SER A 226 -1.24 -15.09 5.25
N VAL A 227 -2.18 -14.79 6.15
CA VAL A 227 -3.45 -15.53 6.23
C VAL A 227 -4.26 -15.34 4.95
N LEU A 228 -4.42 -14.10 4.47
CA LEU A 228 -5.15 -13.79 3.26
C LEU A 228 -4.53 -14.47 2.03
N GLY A 229 -3.20 -14.38 1.90
CA GLY A 229 -2.46 -15.02 0.83
C GLY A 229 -2.64 -16.55 0.85
N THR A 230 -2.52 -17.16 2.01
CA THR A 230 -2.70 -18.63 2.18
C THR A 230 -4.13 -19.05 1.85
N LEU A 231 -5.14 -18.34 2.34
CA LEU A 231 -6.54 -18.65 2.08
C LEU A 231 -6.91 -18.58 0.60
N ILE A 232 -6.25 -17.72 -0.18
CA ILE A 232 -6.50 -17.59 -1.61
C ILE A 232 -5.60 -18.53 -2.41
N ALA A 233 -4.30 -18.56 -2.13
CA ALA A 233 -3.35 -19.32 -2.93
C ALA A 233 -3.47 -20.83 -2.73
N LEU A 234 -3.62 -21.30 -1.49
CA LEU A 234 -3.61 -22.72 -1.18
C LEU A 234 -4.73 -23.52 -1.87
N PRO A 235 -6.01 -23.12 -1.85
CA PRO A 235 -7.08 -23.83 -2.55
C PRO A 235 -6.87 -23.87 -4.07
N LEU A 236 -6.32 -22.76 -4.64
CA LEU A 236 -6.07 -22.65 -6.08
C LEU A 236 -4.89 -23.55 -6.52
N GLU A 237 -3.83 -23.65 -5.72
CA GLU A 237 -2.74 -24.59 -5.97
C GLU A 237 -3.19 -26.05 -5.84
N LEU A 238 -3.96 -26.37 -4.82
CA LEU A 238 -4.52 -27.73 -4.61
C LEU A 238 -5.45 -28.13 -5.75
N SER A 239 -6.09 -27.18 -6.44
CA SER A 239 -6.90 -27.49 -7.64
C SER A 239 -6.08 -27.98 -8.85
N GLY A 240 -4.74 -27.90 -8.78
CA GLY A 240 -3.81 -28.30 -9.84
C GLY A 240 -3.72 -27.34 -11.03
N LYS A 241 -4.63 -26.37 -11.15
CA LYS A 241 -4.68 -25.44 -12.29
C LYS A 241 -3.58 -24.36 -12.27
N PHE A 242 -3.02 -24.08 -11.06
CA PHE A 242 -2.09 -22.98 -10.84
C PHE A 242 -0.73 -23.42 -10.30
N ARG A 243 -0.30 -24.64 -10.58
CA ARG A 243 0.88 -25.30 -10.00
C ARG A 243 2.23 -24.58 -10.22
N HIS A 244 2.29 -23.59 -11.13
CA HIS A 244 3.47 -22.76 -11.39
C HIS A 244 3.16 -21.26 -11.40
N PHE A 245 2.04 -20.88 -10.80
CA PHE A 245 1.64 -19.49 -10.75
C PHE A 245 2.43 -18.76 -9.66
N GLN A 246 3.06 -17.65 -10.02
CA GLN A 246 3.70 -16.77 -9.04
C GLN A 246 2.63 -15.90 -8.40
N TRP A 247 2.38 -16.14 -7.12
CA TRP A 247 1.37 -15.39 -6.38
C TRP A 247 1.84 -13.96 -6.08
N PRO A 248 1.02 -12.94 -6.30
CA PRO A 248 1.38 -11.55 -6.00
C PRO A 248 1.29 -11.32 -4.49
N TYR A 249 2.34 -11.69 -3.75
CA TYR A 249 2.34 -11.64 -2.30
C TYR A 249 2.27 -10.20 -1.77
N GLY A 250 2.94 -9.26 -2.44
CA GLY A 250 2.87 -7.83 -2.13
C GLY A 250 1.44 -7.27 -2.17
N THR A 251 0.59 -7.80 -3.02
CA THR A 251 -0.85 -7.45 -3.06
C THR A 251 -1.56 -7.79 -1.76
N TYR A 252 -1.36 -8.99 -1.22
CA TYR A 252 -1.99 -9.41 0.03
C TYR A 252 -1.48 -8.60 1.22
N LEU A 253 -0.18 -8.32 1.25
CA LEU A 253 0.42 -7.43 2.25
C LEU A 253 -0.12 -6.00 2.14
N GLY A 254 -0.26 -5.48 0.92
CA GLY A 254 -0.82 -4.15 0.69
C GLY A 254 -2.26 -4.01 1.17
N ILE A 255 -3.11 -4.99 0.87
CA ILE A 255 -4.51 -5.03 1.35
C ILE A 255 -4.55 -5.11 2.88
N ALA A 256 -3.72 -5.98 3.47
CA ALA A 256 -3.61 -6.11 4.91
C ALA A 256 -3.11 -4.80 5.58
N ALA A 257 -2.17 -4.09 4.95
CA ALA A 257 -1.68 -2.80 5.44
C ALA A 257 -2.75 -1.71 5.39
N ILE A 258 -3.57 -1.65 4.33
CA ILE A 258 -4.73 -0.75 4.27
C ILE A 258 -5.71 -1.05 5.40
N TYR A 259 -6.04 -2.32 5.62
CA TYR A 259 -6.91 -2.72 6.72
C TYR A 259 -6.29 -2.36 8.08
N ALA A 260 -5.01 -2.67 8.29
CA ALA A 260 -4.29 -2.36 9.53
C ALA A 260 -4.26 -0.84 9.80
N SER A 261 -4.14 -0.01 8.77
CA SER A 261 -4.16 1.45 8.90
C SER A 261 -5.53 2.01 9.28
N LEU A 262 -6.63 1.36 8.89
CA LEU A 262 -8.00 1.85 9.12
C LEU A 262 -8.67 1.26 10.37
N GLY A 263 -8.35 0.02 10.72
CA GLY A 263 -9.05 -0.71 11.77
C GLY A 263 -8.16 -1.65 12.61
N GLY A 264 -6.86 -1.67 12.36
CA GLY A 264 -5.94 -2.60 13.02
C GLY A 264 -5.82 -2.37 14.52
N ASP A 265 -5.95 -1.16 14.98
CA ASP A 265 -5.96 -0.80 16.41
C ASP A 265 -7.15 -1.42 17.16
N TYR A 266 -8.34 -1.51 16.53
CA TYR A 266 -9.48 -2.19 17.14
C TYR A 266 -9.21 -3.68 17.32
N LEU A 267 -8.67 -4.33 16.28
CA LEU A 267 -8.35 -5.76 16.33
C LEU A 267 -7.24 -6.04 17.34
N LEU A 268 -6.19 -5.22 17.35
CA LEU A 268 -5.08 -5.32 18.28
C LEU A 268 -5.54 -5.15 19.73
N ASN A 269 -6.36 -4.12 20.02
CA ASN A 269 -6.88 -3.88 21.37
C ASN A 269 -7.88 -4.95 21.80
N ALA A 270 -8.65 -5.55 20.88
CA ALA A 270 -9.50 -6.69 21.18
C ALA A 270 -8.67 -7.92 21.57
N TYR A 271 -7.59 -8.20 20.83
CA TYR A 271 -6.66 -9.27 21.14
C TYR A 271 -5.96 -9.08 22.50
N LEU A 272 -5.44 -7.87 22.78
CA LEU A 272 -4.76 -7.58 24.04
C LEU A 272 -5.70 -7.73 25.25
N ARG A 273 -6.96 -7.31 25.13
CA ARG A 273 -7.99 -7.55 26.17
C ARG A 273 -8.29 -9.04 26.38
N TRP A 274 -8.43 -9.79 25.29
CA TRP A 274 -8.66 -11.23 25.37
C TRP A 274 -7.47 -11.98 26.01
N ALA A 275 -6.23 -11.55 25.70
CA ALA A 275 -5.01 -12.11 26.23
C ALA A 275 -4.64 -11.64 27.65
N ASN A 276 -5.45 -10.78 28.28
CA ASN A 276 -5.16 -10.13 29.58
C ASN A 276 -3.82 -9.37 29.59
N LEU A 277 -3.45 -8.79 28.45
CA LEU A 277 -2.21 -7.99 28.27
C LEU A 277 -2.49 -6.49 28.11
N GLY A 278 -3.74 -6.04 28.30
CA GLY A 278 -4.21 -4.68 28.11
C GLY A 278 -4.61 -3.99 29.41
#